data_8532ba349432b132352dc6cee14025ec
#
_entry.id   8532ba349432b132352dc6cee14025ec
#
_cell.length_a   1.000
_cell.length_b   1.000
_cell.length_c   1.000
_cell.angle_alpha   90.00
_cell.angle_beta   90.00
_cell.angle_gamma   90.00
#
_symmetry.space_group_name_H-M   'P 1'
#
loop_
_entity.id
_entity.type
_entity.pdbx_description
1 polymer ?
#
loop_
_entity_poly.entity_id
_entity_poly.type
_entity_poly.pdbx_seq_one_letter_code
_entity_poly.pdbx_strand_id
1 'polypeptide(L)'
;DIYCSHEALVVDYERAMLRLGQDPAGETALYDLSAHEVWIGERTRGIDDFHVNLAALISNPVGLKIGPSTTPEEAVAYVEKLDPDVADDAPGHVKGYKGRPGRLTLVSRMGYDQIRTVLPPIVEAVEATGHKVIWQCDPMHGNTFTSSNGYKTRDFDRVIDEVQGFFEVHRAIGSHPGGIHIELTGEDVTE
;
A
#
# COMPACT_ATOMS: atom_id res chain seq x y z
N ASP A 1 11.73 -12.78 11.77
CA ASP A 1 12.33 -11.43 11.66
C ASP A 1 11.22 -10.39 11.78
N ILE A 2 11.59 -9.20 12.28
CA ILE A 2 10.68 -8.05 12.35
C ILE A 2 11.24 -6.99 11.41
N TYR A 3 10.38 -6.41 10.58
CA TYR A 3 10.72 -5.36 9.64
C TYR A 3 10.05 -4.05 10.07
N CYS A 4 10.72 -2.91 9.81
CA CYS A 4 10.20 -1.58 10.08
C CYS A 4 9.60 -0.99 8.83
N SER A 5 8.51 -0.26 8.97
CA SER A 5 7.91 0.55 7.91
C SER A 5 7.35 1.85 8.50
N HIS A 6 7.26 2.90 7.68
CA HIS A 6 6.58 4.15 8.03
C HIS A 6 6.04 4.87 6.79
N GLU A 7 5.20 5.89 7.01
CA GLU A 7 4.76 6.78 5.94
C GLU A 7 5.91 7.69 5.51
N ALA A 8 6.26 7.68 4.23
CA ALA A 8 7.25 8.59 3.64
C ALA A 8 6.66 10.00 3.48
N LEU A 9 6.24 10.62 4.59
CA LEU A 9 5.52 11.89 4.58
C LEU A 9 6.45 13.10 4.50
N VAL A 10 7.58 13.07 5.24
CA VAL A 10 8.47 14.21 5.39
C VAL A 10 9.58 14.14 4.35
N VAL A 11 9.37 14.81 3.24
CA VAL A 11 10.23 14.78 2.05
C VAL A 11 11.72 15.01 2.35
N ASP A 12 12.06 16.00 3.17
CA ASP A 12 13.46 16.32 3.46
C ASP A 12 14.13 15.23 4.31
N TYR A 13 13.37 14.54 5.15
CA TYR A 13 13.85 13.39 5.91
C TYR A 13 14.17 12.22 4.98
N GLU A 14 13.23 11.83 4.13
CA GLU A 14 13.42 10.72 3.19
C GLU A 14 14.60 11.00 2.23
N ARG A 15 14.69 12.23 1.69
CA ARG A 15 15.82 12.62 0.84
C ARG A 15 17.17 12.51 1.56
N ALA A 16 17.23 12.84 2.84
CA ALA A 16 18.46 12.72 3.64
C ALA A 16 18.84 11.24 3.88
N MET A 17 17.91 10.32 3.80
CA MET A 17 18.12 8.89 4.01
C MET A 17 18.44 8.10 2.73
N LEU A 18 18.37 8.73 1.56
CA LEU A 18 18.69 8.07 0.28
C LEU A 18 20.16 7.69 0.19
N ARG A 19 20.43 6.46 -0.21
CA ARG A 19 21.80 5.94 -0.44
C ARG A 19 21.84 5.05 -1.67
N LEU A 20 22.94 5.13 -2.38
CA LEU A 20 23.27 4.15 -3.41
C LEU A 20 23.83 2.90 -2.72
N GLY A 21 23.34 1.75 -3.14
CA GLY A 21 23.77 0.43 -2.72
C GLY A 21 23.85 -0.51 -3.94
N GLN A 22 23.95 -1.79 -3.66
CA GLN A 22 23.86 -2.83 -4.69
C GLN A 22 22.62 -3.68 -4.43
N ASP A 23 21.93 -4.00 -5.51
CA ASP A 23 20.85 -4.98 -5.45
C ASP A 23 21.41 -6.43 -5.34
N PRO A 24 20.55 -7.46 -5.18
CA PRO A 24 21.01 -8.85 -5.12
C PRO A 24 21.78 -9.34 -6.36
N ALA A 25 21.67 -8.66 -7.50
CA ALA A 25 22.45 -8.96 -8.71
C ALA A 25 23.78 -8.23 -8.76
N GLY A 26 24.06 -7.33 -7.81
CA GLY A 26 25.26 -6.49 -7.78
C GLY A 26 25.16 -5.20 -8.59
N GLU A 27 23.98 -4.89 -9.12
CA GLU A 27 23.73 -3.63 -9.84
C GLU A 27 23.51 -2.47 -8.88
N THR A 28 23.90 -1.26 -9.31
CA THR A 28 23.72 -0.06 -8.49
C THR A 28 22.22 0.26 -8.38
N ALA A 29 21.74 0.39 -7.14
CA ALA A 29 20.37 0.67 -6.81
C ALA A 29 20.26 1.78 -5.76
N LEU A 30 19.18 2.56 -5.80
CA LEU A 30 18.88 3.60 -4.82
C LEU A 30 17.99 3.02 -3.73
N TYR A 31 18.37 3.21 -2.48
CA TYR A 31 17.60 2.79 -1.31
C TYR A 31 17.28 3.97 -0.41
N ASP A 32 16.09 3.97 0.15
CA ASP A 32 15.74 4.76 1.31
C ASP A 32 16.06 3.95 2.57
N LEU A 33 17.00 4.43 3.38
CA LEU A 33 17.43 3.74 4.60
C LEU A 33 16.61 4.16 5.83
N SER A 34 15.52 4.88 5.66
CA SER A 34 14.64 5.27 6.76
C SER A 34 13.88 4.07 7.34
N ALA A 35 13.53 3.09 6.49
CA ALA A 35 12.87 1.83 6.88
C ALA A 35 13.14 0.72 5.85
N HIS A 36 12.67 -0.51 6.14
CA HIS A 36 12.71 -1.61 5.18
C HIS A 36 11.68 -1.40 4.06
N GLU A 37 10.49 -0.92 4.42
CA GLU A 37 9.41 -0.53 3.51
C GLU A 37 8.95 0.89 3.87
N VAL A 38 8.63 1.70 2.88
CA VAL A 38 7.98 2.99 3.07
C VAL A 38 6.64 3.00 2.34
N TRP A 39 5.63 3.68 2.91
CA TRP A 39 4.35 3.81 2.20
C TRP A 39 3.97 5.26 1.93
N ILE A 40 3.16 5.44 0.90
CA ILE A 40 2.59 6.72 0.51
C ILE A 40 1.17 6.78 1.07
N GLY A 41 0.88 7.86 1.81
CA GLY A 41 -0.45 8.13 2.36
C GLY A 41 -1.47 8.52 1.29
N GLU A 42 -2.75 8.37 1.61
CA GLU A 42 -3.86 8.74 0.73
C GLU A 42 -3.82 10.21 0.27
N ARG A 43 -3.33 11.10 1.12
CA ARG A 43 -3.29 12.55 0.84
C ARG A 43 -2.13 13.00 -0.05
N THR A 44 -1.11 12.16 -0.21
CA THR A 44 0.14 12.48 -0.93
C THR A 44 0.37 11.58 -2.13
N ARG A 45 -0.68 10.86 -2.58
CA ARG A 45 -0.60 9.87 -3.66
C ARG A 45 -0.81 10.44 -5.07
N GLY A 46 -0.75 11.75 -5.28
CA GLY A 46 -0.82 12.28 -6.64
C GLY A 46 0.22 11.60 -7.54
N ILE A 47 -0.22 11.00 -8.65
CA ILE A 47 0.62 10.08 -9.45
C ILE A 47 1.88 10.74 -9.99
N ASP A 48 1.83 12.06 -10.25
CA ASP A 48 2.96 12.84 -10.74
C ASP A 48 3.64 13.66 -9.64
N ASP A 49 3.16 13.51 -8.40
CA ASP A 49 3.70 14.24 -7.26
C ASP A 49 5.00 13.60 -6.73
N PHE A 50 5.67 14.34 -5.86
CA PHE A 50 6.98 13.98 -5.35
C PHE A 50 7.02 12.59 -4.68
N HIS A 51 6.04 12.28 -3.83
CA HIS A 51 6.04 11.04 -3.03
C HIS A 51 5.96 9.79 -3.91
N VAL A 52 5.09 9.79 -4.91
CA VAL A 52 4.96 8.67 -5.86
C VAL A 52 6.22 8.57 -6.74
N ASN A 53 6.78 9.69 -7.18
CA ASN A 53 8.01 9.70 -7.94
C ASN A 53 9.21 9.20 -7.13
N LEU A 54 9.32 9.58 -5.85
CA LEU A 54 10.35 9.05 -4.96
C LEU A 54 10.22 7.53 -4.80
N ALA A 55 9.00 7.05 -4.51
CA ALA A 55 8.75 5.62 -4.36
C ALA A 55 9.07 4.82 -5.65
N ALA A 56 8.85 5.40 -6.82
CA ALA A 56 9.23 4.78 -8.10
C ALA A 56 10.75 4.69 -8.31
N LEU A 57 11.54 5.58 -7.69
CA LEU A 57 12.99 5.62 -7.85
C LEU A 57 13.74 4.69 -6.91
N ILE A 58 13.22 4.41 -5.72
CA ILE A 58 13.89 3.58 -4.72
C ILE A 58 13.67 2.09 -4.97
N SER A 59 14.60 1.26 -4.52
CA SER A 59 14.53 -0.21 -4.67
C SER A 59 13.90 -0.92 -3.46
N ASN A 60 13.55 -0.19 -2.41
CA ASN A 60 12.80 -0.76 -1.28
C ASN A 60 11.43 -1.29 -1.72
N PRO A 61 10.84 -2.26 -1.03
CA PRO A 61 9.39 -2.46 -1.07
C PRO A 61 8.65 -1.17 -0.73
N VAL A 62 7.55 -0.89 -1.42
CA VAL A 62 6.75 0.32 -1.19
C VAL A 62 5.28 -0.02 -1.00
N GLY A 63 4.63 0.72 -0.10
CA GLY A 63 3.20 0.68 0.10
C GLY A 63 2.50 1.91 -0.51
N LEU A 64 1.26 1.75 -0.90
CA LEU A 64 0.39 2.84 -1.34
C LEU A 64 -1.00 2.69 -0.72
N LYS A 65 -1.42 3.71 0.03
CA LYS A 65 -2.79 3.78 0.54
C LYS A 65 -3.76 4.13 -0.59
N ILE A 66 -4.84 3.36 -0.71
CA ILE A 66 -5.94 3.61 -1.65
C ILE A 66 -7.26 3.69 -0.90
N GLY A 67 -8.04 4.70 -1.21
CA GLY A 67 -9.32 4.97 -0.55
C GLY A 67 -10.51 4.88 -1.50
N PRO A 68 -11.72 5.21 -1.03
CA PRO A 68 -12.95 5.05 -1.81
C PRO A 68 -13.04 5.94 -3.05
N SER A 69 -12.18 6.95 -3.18
CA SER A 69 -12.08 7.78 -4.39
C SER A 69 -11.18 7.19 -5.47
N THR A 70 -10.44 6.11 -5.18
CA THR A 70 -9.55 5.48 -6.16
C THR A 70 -10.36 4.73 -7.22
N THR A 71 -10.10 5.00 -8.49
CA THR A 71 -10.70 4.24 -9.59
C THR A 71 -9.84 3.01 -9.95
N PRO A 72 -10.41 2.01 -10.62
CA PRO A 72 -9.64 0.89 -11.16
C PRO A 72 -8.49 1.32 -12.06
N GLU A 73 -8.72 2.32 -12.92
CA GLU A 73 -7.72 2.86 -13.85
C GLU A 73 -6.57 3.55 -13.10
N GLU A 74 -6.88 4.32 -12.05
CA GLU A 74 -5.84 4.91 -11.19
C GLU A 74 -5.02 3.84 -10.49
N ALA A 75 -5.66 2.79 -9.97
CA ALA A 75 -4.95 1.69 -9.30
C ALA A 75 -3.98 0.98 -10.26
N VAL A 76 -4.40 0.72 -11.50
CA VAL A 76 -3.54 0.16 -12.55
C VAL A 76 -2.37 1.09 -12.86
N ALA A 77 -2.63 2.40 -13.00
CA ALA A 77 -1.57 3.38 -13.26
C ALA A 77 -0.52 3.44 -12.14
N TYR A 78 -0.94 3.31 -10.87
CA TYR A 78 0.00 3.19 -9.74
C TYR A 78 0.81 1.90 -9.80
N VAL A 79 0.19 0.78 -10.13
CA VAL A 79 0.90 -0.50 -10.26
C VAL A 79 1.97 -0.41 -11.34
N GLU A 80 1.62 0.08 -12.53
CA GLU A 80 2.56 0.25 -13.65
C GLU A 80 3.72 1.20 -13.32
N LYS A 81 3.46 2.26 -12.55
CA LYS A 81 4.48 3.24 -12.16
C LYS A 81 5.40 2.76 -11.03
N LEU A 82 4.84 2.08 -10.01
CA LEU A 82 5.57 1.68 -8.81
C LEU A 82 6.20 0.28 -8.87
N ASP A 83 5.68 -0.57 -9.76
CA ASP A 83 6.19 -1.90 -10.04
C ASP A 83 6.22 -2.14 -11.56
N PRO A 84 7.03 -1.37 -12.32
CA PRO A 84 7.08 -1.47 -13.77
C PRO A 84 7.51 -2.86 -14.23
N ASP A 85 7.07 -3.24 -15.43
CA ASP A 85 7.49 -4.47 -16.08
C ASP A 85 9.02 -4.56 -16.14
N VAL A 86 9.55 -5.73 -15.86
CA VAL A 86 10.96 -6.03 -15.94
C VAL A 86 11.22 -7.09 -17.01
N ALA A 87 12.40 -7.08 -17.57
CA ALA A 87 12.78 -8.09 -18.54
C ALA A 87 12.81 -9.50 -17.90
N ASP A 88 12.58 -10.54 -18.70
CA ASP A 88 12.53 -11.93 -18.24
C ASP A 88 13.80 -12.40 -17.53
N ASP A 89 14.94 -11.78 -17.84
CA ASP A 89 16.26 -12.04 -17.24
C ASP A 89 16.62 -11.06 -16.12
N ALA A 90 15.72 -10.13 -15.78
CA ALA A 90 15.99 -9.13 -14.75
C ALA A 90 16.07 -9.76 -13.35
N PRO A 91 16.94 -9.24 -12.47
CA PRO A 91 17.00 -9.66 -11.08
C PRO A 91 15.63 -9.50 -10.38
N GLY A 92 15.20 -10.57 -9.70
CA GLY A 92 13.92 -10.60 -9.00
C GLY A 92 12.71 -10.85 -9.91
N HIS A 93 12.89 -11.02 -11.23
CA HIS A 93 11.81 -11.46 -12.09
C HIS A 93 11.37 -12.89 -11.75
N VAL A 94 10.07 -13.12 -11.76
CA VAL A 94 9.47 -14.46 -11.61
C VAL A 94 8.70 -14.78 -12.88
N LYS A 95 9.10 -15.87 -13.55
CA LYS A 95 8.50 -16.26 -14.83
C LYS A 95 6.98 -16.34 -14.76
N GLY A 96 6.33 -15.63 -15.66
CA GLY A 96 4.86 -15.58 -15.76
C GLY A 96 4.22 -14.46 -14.96
N TYR A 97 5.02 -13.58 -14.31
CA TYR A 97 4.55 -12.37 -13.66
C TYR A 97 5.14 -11.12 -14.31
N LYS A 98 4.38 -10.05 -14.28
CA LYS A 98 4.88 -8.71 -14.56
C LYS A 98 5.43 -8.07 -13.28
N GLY A 99 6.36 -7.14 -13.43
CA GLY A 99 6.99 -6.47 -12.29
C GLY A 99 7.81 -7.41 -11.40
N ARG A 100 7.93 -7.04 -10.13
CA ARG A 100 8.64 -7.79 -9.09
C ARG A 100 7.67 -8.17 -7.98
N PRO A 101 7.26 -9.45 -7.85
CA PRO A 101 6.37 -9.88 -6.78
C PRO A 101 6.86 -9.45 -5.40
N GLY A 102 5.98 -8.80 -4.63
CA GLY A 102 6.31 -8.24 -3.31
C GLY A 102 6.94 -6.84 -3.33
N ARG A 103 7.13 -6.22 -4.50
CA ARG A 103 7.61 -4.85 -4.62
C ARG A 103 6.58 -3.83 -4.14
N LEU A 104 5.32 -4.03 -4.49
CA LEU A 104 4.24 -3.10 -4.20
C LEU A 104 3.20 -3.72 -3.26
N THR A 105 2.88 -3.00 -2.19
CA THR A 105 1.75 -3.26 -1.29
C THR A 105 0.65 -2.23 -1.54
N LEU A 106 -0.53 -2.65 -1.97
CA LEU A 106 -1.72 -1.80 -2.01
C LEU A 106 -2.49 -1.94 -0.70
N VAL A 107 -2.62 -0.84 0.04
CA VAL A 107 -3.26 -0.80 1.35
C VAL A 107 -4.62 -0.13 1.23
N SER A 108 -5.69 -0.94 1.18
CA SER A 108 -7.07 -0.45 1.07
C SER A 108 -7.55 0.15 2.40
N ARG A 109 -8.17 1.34 2.31
CA ARG A 109 -8.81 2.03 3.42
C ARG A 109 -10.17 2.60 2.99
N MET A 110 -11.10 1.72 2.70
CA MET A 110 -12.35 2.06 2.02
C MET A 110 -13.46 2.51 2.98
N GLY A 111 -13.44 2.02 4.22
CA GLY A 111 -14.54 2.11 5.15
C GLY A 111 -15.45 0.86 5.07
N TYR A 112 -16.04 0.50 6.20
CA TYR A 112 -16.86 -0.70 6.36
C TYR A 112 -18.05 -0.78 5.40
N ASP A 113 -18.64 0.38 5.08
CA ASP A 113 -19.83 0.50 4.23
C ASP A 113 -19.52 0.51 2.73
N GLN A 114 -18.26 0.71 2.34
CA GLN A 114 -17.86 0.84 0.94
C GLN A 114 -16.93 -0.30 0.46
N ILE A 115 -16.24 -0.99 1.36
CA ILE A 115 -15.22 -1.99 1.00
C ILE A 115 -15.74 -3.04 -0.01
N ARG A 116 -16.97 -3.54 0.20
CA ARG A 116 -17.56 -4.61 -0.62
C ARG A 116 -18.05 -4.14 -2.01
N THR A 117 -18.11 -2.81 -2.22
CA THR A 117 -18.56 -2.24 -3.50
C THR A 117 -17.44 -1.57 -4.28
N VAL A 118 -16.51 -0.91 -3.58
CA VAL A 118 -15.43 -0.14 -4.23
C VAL A 118 -14.20 -1.01 -4.50
N LEU A 119 -13.84 -1.90 -3.56
CA LEU A 119 -12.61 -2.69 -3.70
C LEU A 119 -12.65 -3.74 -4.83
N PRO A 120 -13.77 -4.47 -5.08
CA PRO A 120 -13.78 -5.53 -6.08
C PRO A 120 -13.30 -5.12 -7.48
N PRO A 121 -13.84 -4.06 -8.13
CA PRO A 121 -13.40 -3.67 -9.46
C PRO A 121 -11.93 -3.22 -9.50
N ILE A 122 -11.41 -2.68 -8.40
CA ILE A 122 -9.99 -2.31 -8.29
C ILE A 122 -9.11 -3.57 -8.27
N VAL A 123 -9.46 -4.57 -7.45
CA VAL A 123 -8.73 -5.84 -7.39
C VAL A 123 -8.75 -6.56 -8.73
N GLU A 124 -9.92 -6.66 -9.37
CA GLU A 124 -10.05 -7.29 -10.69
C GLU A 124 -9.19 -6.60 -11.75
N ALA A 125 -9.18 -5.27 -11.79
CA ALA A 125 -8.38 -4.50 -12.74
C ALA A 125 -6.87 -4.71 -12.50
N VAL A 126 -6.42 -4.69 -11.26
CA VAL A 126 -5.01 -4.92 -10.91
C VAL A 126 -4.59 -6.35 -11.21
N GLU A 127 -5.38 -7.37 -10.84
CA GLU A 127 -5.08 -8.77 -11.18
C GLU A 127 -5.01 -9.01 -12.69
N ALA A 128 -5.84 -8.31 -13.47
CA ALA A 128 -5.85 -8.39 -14.93
C ALA A 128 -4.56 -7.86 -15.57
N THR A 129 -3.78 -7.01 -14.87
CA THR A 129 -2.48 -6.53 -15.36
C THR A 129 -1.41 -7.63 -15.40
N GLY A 130 -1.55 -8.66 -14.57
CA GLY A 130 -0.55 -9.72 -14.38
C GLY A 130 0.52 -9.41 -13.33
N HIS A 131 0.50 -8.22 -12.72
CA HIS A 131 1.36 -7.91 -11.58
C HIS A 131 0.90 -8.65 -10.31
N LYS A 132 1.85 -8.96 -9.42
CA LYS A 132 1.58 -9.61 -8.13
C LYS A 132 1.87 -8.66 -6.98
N VAL A 133 0.89 -7.84 -6.69
CA VAL A 133 0.93 -6.92 -5.54
C VAL A 133 0.55 -7.64 -4.25
N ILE A 134 1.01 -7.10 -3.13
CA ILE A 134 0.53 -7.48 -1.80
C ILE A 134 -0.70 -6.63 -1.47
N TRP A 135 -1.78 -7.27 -1.05
CA TRP A 135 -2.99 -6.58 -0.60
C TRP A 135 -3.03 -6.50 0.92
N GLN A 136 -3.24 -5.31 1.48
CA GLN A 136 -3.48 -5.11 2.91
C GLN A 136 -4.74 -4.29 3.13
N CYS A 137 -5.38 -4.49 4.29
CA CYS A 137 -6.50 -3.68 4.74
C CYS A 137 -6.06 -2.76 5.87
N ASP A 138 -6.31 -1.46 5.72
CA ASP A 138 -6.27 -0.47 6.79
C ASP A 138 -7.70 -0.12 7.22
N PRO A 139 -8.26 -0.79 8.21
CA PRO A 139 -9.63 -0.54 8.65
C PRO A 139 -9.73 0.64 9.62
N MET A 140 -8.61 1.32 9.89
CA MET A 140 -8.56 2.42 10.87
C MET A 140 -8.99 3.75 10.24
N HIS A 141 -8.42 4.09 9.07
CA HIS A 141 -8.55 5.43 8.49
C HIS A 141 -9.83 5.66 7.69
N GLY A 142 -10.49 4.60 7.23
CA GLY A 142 -11.80 4.68 6.57
C GLY A 142 -13.00 4.76 7.53
N ASN A 143 -12.79 4.47 8.83
CA ASN A 143 -13.85 4.34 9.83
C ASN A 143 -13.81 5.40 10.93
N THR A 144 -13.10 6.49 10.72
CA THR A 144 -13.01 7.57 11.70
C THR A 144 -14.29 8.43 11.71
N PHE A 145 -14.74 8.80 12.89
CA PHE A 145 -15.81 9.78 13.09
C PHE A 145 -15.53 10.64 14.32
N THR A 146 -16.25 11.75 14.45
CA THR A 146 -16.17 12.62 15.62
C THR A 146 -17.26 12.21 16.60
N SER A 147 -16.87 11.82 17.82
CA SER A 147 -17.79 11.48 18.89
C SER A 147 -18.53 12.71 19.46
N SER A 148 -19.55 12.48 20.27
CA SER A 148 -20.35 13.56 20.88
C SER A 148 -19.55 14.52 21.78
N ASN A 149 -18.40 14.09 22.29
CA ASN A 149 -17.47 14.91 23.09
C ASN A 149 -16.40 15.63 22.23
N GLY A 150 -16.49 15.55 20.88
CA GLY A 150 -15.62 16.26 19.96
C GLY A 150 -14.30 15.53 19.62
N TYR A 151 -14.05 14.36 20.19
CA TYR A 151 -12.85 13.58 19.87
C TYR A 151 -13.07 12.71 18.64
N LYS A 152 -12.01 12.59 17.85
CA LYS A 152 -11.94 11.65 16.73
C LYS A 152 -11.78 10.23 17.29
N THR A 153 -12.59 9.32 16.83
CA THR A 153 -12.61 7.94 17.31
C THR A 153 -13.04 6.97 16.21
N ARG A 154 -13.06 5.69 16.52
CA ARG A 154 -13.48 4.60 15.62
C ARG A 154 -14.42 3.67 16.39
N ASP A 155 -15.39 3.13 15.66
CA ASP A 155 -16.26 2.09 16.17
C ASP A 155 -15.60 0.73 15.89
N PHE A 156 -15.44 -0.09 16.92
CA PHE A 156 -14.76 -1.39 16.82
C PHE A 156 -15.47 -2.35 15.86
N ASP A 157 -16.80 -2.38 15.87
CA ASP A 157 -17.57 -3.26 15.00
C ASP A 157 -17.40 -2.87 13.53
N ARG A 158 -17.31 -1.57 13.22
CA ARG A 158 -17.01 -1.08 11.87
C ARG A 158 -15.61 -1.44 11.41
N VAL A 159 -14.62 -1.36 12.30
CA VAL A 159 -13.25 -1.79 12.02
C VAL A 159 -13.23 -3.28 11.67
N ILE A 160 -13.89 -4.11 12.47
CA ILE A 160 -13.98 -5.56 12.21
C ILE A 160 -14.76 -5.86 10.92
N ASP A 161 -15.85 -5.14 10.64
CA ASP A 161 -16.64 -5.35 9.42
C ASP A 161 -15.85 -5.00 8.15
N GLU A 162 -15.01 -3.94 8.17
CA GLU A 162 -14.13 -3.66 7.03
C GLU A 162 -13.11 -4.77 6.82
N VAL A 163 -12.50 -5.29 7.90
CA VAL A 163 -11.58 -6.44 7.80
C VAL A 163 -12.29 -7.66 7.20
N GLN A 164 -13.48 -7.98 7.68
CA GLN A 164 -14.28 -9.10 7.13
C GLN A 164 -14.59 -8.88 5.64
N GLY A 165 -15.04 -7.68 5.28
CA GLY A 165 -15.32 -7.31 3.89
C GLY A 165 -14.10 -7.45 2.99
N PHE A 166 -12.92 -7.04 3.46
CA PHE A 166 -11.66 -7.22 2.73
C PHE A 166 -11.40 -8.70 2.40
N PHE A 167 -11.49 -9.59 3.38
CA PHE A 167 -11.29 -11.02 3.15
C PHE A 167 -12.39 -11.66 2.29
N GLU A 168 -13.65 -11.19 2.41
CA GLU A 168 -14.76 -11.63 1.57
C GLU A 168 -14.52 -11.29 0.10
N VAL A 169 -14.11 -10.06 -0.20
CA VAL A 169 -13.80 -9.59 -1.55
C VAL A 169 -12.69 -10.43 -2.19
N HIS A 170 -11.57 -10.58 -1.50
CA HIS A 170 -10.44 -11.35 -2.03
C HIS A 170 -10.79 -12.83 -2.24
N ARG A 171 -11.57 -13.42 -1.33
CA ARG A 171 -12.05 -14.80 -1.49
C ARG A 171 -12.98 -14.95 -2.68
N ALA A 172 -13.88 -14.00 -2.91
CA ALA A 172 -14.84 -14.04 -4.02
C ALA A 172 -14.14 -13.92 -5.39
N ILE A 173 -13.10 -13.09 -5.48
CA ILE A 173 -12.32 -12.88 -6.72
C ILE A 173 -11.29 -13.99 -6.93
N GLY A 174 -10.83 -14.65 -5.86
CA GLY A 174 -9.76 -15.64 -5.90
C GLY A 174 -8.36 -15.03 -5.84
N SER A 175 -8.25 -13.76 -5.42
CA SER A 175 -6.98 -13.08 -5.12
C SER A 175 -6.52 -13.37 -3.69
N HIS A 176 -5.28 -12.96 -3.34
CA HIS A 176 -4.69 -13.27 -2.04
C HIS A 176 -4.69 -12.07 -1.09
N PRO A 177 -5.42 -12.13 0.05
CA PRO A 177 -5.34 -11.10 1.09
C PRO A 177 -4.01 -11.25 1.86
N GLY A 178 -3.13 -10.25 1.78
CA GLY A 178 -1.79 -10.31 2.38
C GLY A 178 -1.74 -9.97 3.87
N GLY A 179 -2.71 -9.21 4.38
CA GLY A 179 -2.71 -8.86 5.80
C GLY A 179 -3.54 -7.62 6.16
N ILE A 180 -3.33 -7.14 7.37
CA ILE A 180 -3.99 -5.95 7.90
C ILE A 180 -2.96 -4.94 8.41
N HIS A 181 -3.28 -3.66 8.30
CA HIS A 181 -2.48 -2.53 8.78
C HIS A 181 -3.25 -1.84 9.91
N ILE A 182 -2.81 -2.04 11.15
CA ILE A 182 -3.49 -1.58 12.36
C ILE A 182 -2.62 -0.58 13.11
N GLU A 183 -3.21 0.51 13.57
CA GLU A 183 -2.61 1.41 14.55
C GLU A 183 -2.96 0.96 15.97
N LEU A 184 -1.95 0.77 16.79
CA LEU A 184 -2.09 0.40 18.20
C LEU A 184 -1.18 1.28 19.05
N THR A 185 -1.63 1.60 20.25
CA THR A 185 -0.82 2.25 21.28
C THR A 185 -1.16 1.66 22.65
N GLY A 186 -0.17 1.65 23.55
CA GLY A 186 -0.36 1.33 24.96
C GLY A 186 -0.69 2.53 25.82
N GLU A 187 -0.73 3.74 25.22
CA GLU A 187 -1.05 4.98 25.92
C GLU A 187 -2.56 5.13 26.08
N ASP A 188 -2.97 5.88 27.11
CA ASP A 188 -4.38 6.23 27.35
C ASP A 188 -4.76 7.39 26.42
N VAL A 189 -5.11 7.07 25.20
CA VAL A 189 -5.47 8.03 24.14
C VAL A 189 -6.85 7.72 23.59
N THR A 190 -7.53 8.76 23.12
CA THR A 190 -8.77 8.66 22.34
C THR A 190 -8.50 9.21 20.94
N GLU A 191 -8.64 8.36 19.97
CA GLU A 191 -8.51 8.73 18.56
C GLU A 191 -9.61 8.12 17.69
#